data_e294902927fb9c31115bfb8bd30ca050
#
_entry.id   e294902927fb9c31115bfb8bd30ca050
#
_cell.length_a   1.000
_cell.length_b   1.000
_cell.length_c   1.000
_cell.angle_alpha   90.00
_cell.angle_beta   90.00
_cell.angle_gamma   90.00
#
_symmetry.space_group_name_H-M   'P 1'
#
loop_
_entity.id
_entity.type
_entity.pdbx_description
1 polymer ?
#
loop_
_entity_poly.entity_id
_entity_poly.type
_entity_poly.pdbx_seq_one_letter_code
_entity_poly.pdbx_strand_id
1 'polypeptide(L)'
;MSAARLTGLTVGIDLRRGRDSATVDVLDDVYLDVPAGRVTALVGESGCGKSLVAAALTGLMPPGSRVRGTVHVGGRQVRCDDERAWRELRGRQVGSVPQSASTSFTPVRTIGSQLAEVCARLDSDRTPGQLCAAVALPPHVVDRYPHELSGGMAQRVAIAAALAGRPGVLVADEPTSALDPDNAALIWRLLGDAASDGAGVLVITHDMPSLLRAAVCDDVAVMARGTVLSQATLSDTLTSADPYTQALLGTVAV
;
A
#
# COMPACT_ATOMS: atom_id res chain seq x y z
N MET A 1 -10.62 -14.06 -7.71
CA MET A 1 -11.50 -12.88 -7.71
C MET A 1 -10.67 -11.64 -7.44
N SER A 2 -11.02 -10.48 -8.00
CA SER A 2 -10.31 -9.23 -7.75
C SER A 2 -10.74 -8.64 -6.40
N ALA A 3 -9.79 -8.30 -5.53
CA ALA A 3 -10.06 -7.58 -4.28
C ALA A 3 -10.17 -6.06 -4.54
N ALA A 4 -9.31 -5.55 -5.43
CA ALA A 4 -9.39 -4.18 -5.94
C ALA A 4 -9.00 -4.12 -7.42
N ARG A 5 -9.52 -3.11 -8.14
CA ARG A 5 -9.23 -2.91 -9.56
C ARG A 5 -9.32 -1.44 -9.95
N LEU A 6 -8.40 -1.00 -10.78
CA LEU A 6 -8.45 0.27 -11.51
C LEU A 6 -8.75 -0.03 -12.98
N THR A 7 -9.65 0.74 -13.58
CA THR A 7 -10.02 0.59 -14.99
C THR A 7 -10.04 1.95 -15.67
N GLY A 8 -9.10 2.17 -16.57
CA GLY A 8 -8.97 3.42 -17.32
C GLY A 8 -8.75 4.65 -16.43
N LEU A 9 -8.00 4.47 -15.30
CA LEU A 9 -7.83 5.55 -14.35
C LEU A 9 -6.87 6.61 -14.88
N THR A 10 -7.38 7.82 -15.07
CA THR A 10 -6.60 9.00 -15.44
C THR A 10 -6.70 10.02 -14.32
N VAL A 11 -5.57 10.57 -13.88
CA VAL A 11 -5.49 11.55 -12.80
C VAL A 11 -4.66 12.74 -13.22
N GLY A 12 -5.31 13.90 -13.32
CA GLY A 12 -4.68 15.20 -13.47
C GLY A 12 -4.60 15.95 -12.15
N ILE A 13 -3.51 16.67 -11.93
CA ILE A 13 -3.32 17.53 -10.76
C ILE A 13 -3.25 18.99 -11.21
N ASP A 14 -4.09 19.84 -10.61
CA ASP A 14 -4.08 21.27 -10.87
C ASP A 14 -2.89 21.93 -10.15
N LEU A 15 -1.90 22.35 -10.93
CA LEU A 15 -0.77 23.14 -10.45
C LEU A 15 -1.11 24.63 -10.54
N ARG A 16 -1.18 25.31 -9.39
CA ARG A 16 -1.32 26.77 -9.34
C ARG A 16 0.08 27.41 -9.27
N ARG A 17 0.45 28.15 -10.32
CA ARG A 17 1.62 29.05 -10.33
C ARG A 17 1.12 30.50 -10.39
N GLY A 18 0.93 31.13 -9.25
CA GLY A 18 0.41 32.50 -9.18
C GLY A 18 -1.01 32.61 -9.73
N ARG A 19 -1.22 33.36 -10.84
CA ARG A 19 -2.53 33.51 -11.52
C ARG A 19 -2.78 32.45 -12.59
N ASP A 20 -1.78 31.68 -12.96
CA ASP A 20 -1.90 30.63 -13.98
C ASP A 20 -2.20 29.29 -13.32
N SER A 21 -3.12 28.53 -13.90
CA SER A 21 -3.39 27.15 -13.52
C SER A 21 -3.12 26.25 -14.72
N ALA A 22 -2.30 25.23 -14.53
CA ALA A 22 -2.10 24.16 -15.50
C ALA A 22 -2.47 22.83 -14.86
N THR A 23 -3.18 21.99 -15.59
CA THR A 23 -3.42 20.60 -15.17
C THR A 23 -2.32 19.75 -15.78
N VAL A 24 -1.65 18.95 -14.95
CA VAL A 24 -0.66 17.97 -15.39
C VAL A 24 -1.26 16.59 -15.15
N ASP A 25 -1.40 15.80 -16.21
CA ASP A 25 -1.81 14.40 -16.10
C ASP A 25 -0.63 13.60 -15.55
N VAL A 26 -0.84 12.99 -14.38
CA VAL A 26 0.16 12.18 -13.66
C VAL A 26 -0.10 10.70 -13.89
N LEU A 27 -1.38 10.30 -13.95
CA LEU A 27 -1.78 8.96 -14.36
C LEU A 27 -2.57 9.07 -15.67
N ASP A 28 -2.30 8.16 -16.60
CA ASP A 28 -2.96 8.11 -17.91
C ASP A 28 -3.40 6.68 -18.22
N ASP A 29 -4.72 6.49 -18.31
CA ASP A 29 -5.39 5.24 -18.69
C ASP A 29 -4.87 4.00 -17.96
N VAL A 30 -4.75 4.07 -16.63
CA VAL A 30 -4.18 3.00 -15.79
C VAL A 30 -5.19 1.88 -15.61
N TYR A 31 -4.74 0.67 -15.94
CA TYR A 31 -5.41 -0.60 -15.61
C TYR A 31 -4.53 -1.35 -14.61
N LEU A 32 -5.11 -1.76 -13.49
CA LEU A 32 -4.42 -2.53 -12.45
C LEU A 32 -5.43 -3.45 -11.76
N ASP A 33 -5.07 -4.71 -11.59
CA ASP A 33 -5.83 -5.68 -10.82
C ASP A 33 -5.06 -6.10 -9.56
N VAL A 34 -5.75 -6.16 -8.43
CA VAL A 34 -5.21 -6.67 -7.15
C VAL A 34 -6.04 -7.89 -6.78
N PRO A 35 -5.60 -9.11 -7.15
CA PRO A 35 -6.34 -10.33 -6.86
C PRO A 35 -6.40 -10.62 -5.36
N ALA A 36 -7.52 -11.16 -4.88
CA ALA A 36 -7.64 -11.64 -3.51
C ALA A 36 -6.69 -12.82 -3.26
N GLY A 37 -6.08 -12.86 -2.09
CA GLY A 37 -5.17 -13.94 -1.69
C GLY A 37 -3.81 -13.89 -2.38
N ARG A 38 -3.42 -12.75 -2.97
CA ARG A 38 -2.16 -12.60 -3.71
C ARG A 38 -1.46 -11.29 -3.36
N VAL A 39 -0.15 -11.29 -3.49
CA VAL A 39 0.70 -10.10 -3.39
C VAL A 39 1.06 -9.62 -4.80
N THR A 40 0.59 -8.43 -5.16
CA THR A 40 0.93 -7.74 -6.40
C THR A 40 1.95 -6.63 -6.09
N ALA A 41 3.12 -6.68 -6.72
CA ALA A 41 4.11 -5.62 -6.64
C ALA A 41 3.88 -4.60 -7.76
N LEU A 42 3.73 -3.33 -7.42
CA LEU A 42 3.74 -2.21 -8.37
C LEU A 42 5.14 -1.58 -8.38
N VAL A 43 5.84 -1.74 -9.49
CA VAL A 43 7.23 -1.33 -9.65
C VAL A 43 7.39 -0.33 -10.79
N GLY A 44 8.43 0.49 -10.73
CA GLY A 44 8.72 1.52 -11.73
C GLY A 44 9.63 2.60 -11.17
N GLU A 45 10.09 3.50 -12.02
CA GLU A 45 10.95 4.61 -11.63
C GLU A 45 10.32 5.55 -10.59
N SER A 46 11.16 6.30 -9.85
CA SER A 46 10.66 7.32 -8.94
C SER A 46 9.89 8.40 -9.72
N GLY A 47 8.75 8.83 -9.18
CA GLY A 47 7.92 9.86 -9.82
C GLY A 47 7.01 9.37 -10.95
N CYS A 48 6.98 8.07 -11.29
CA CYS A 48 6.09 7.58 -12.36
C CYS A 48 4.60 7.48 -11.95
N GLY A 49 4.22 7.81 -10.71
CA GLY A 49 2.81 7.86 -10.28
C GLY A 49 2.35 6.76 -9.32
N LYS A 50 3.23 5.84 -8.86
CA LYS A 50 2.86 4.70 -8.00
C LYS A 50 2.10 5.09 -6.74
N SER A 51 2.58 6.09 -6.01
CA SER A 51 1.89 6.56 -4.78
C SER A 51 0.52 7.18 -5.08
N LEU A 52 0.30 7.69 -6.30
CA LEU A 52 -1.01 8.17 -6.72
C LEU A 52 -1.98 7.01 -7.01
N VAL A 53 -1.47 5.88 -7.50
CA VAL A 53 -2.22 4.62 -7.59
C VAL A 53 -2.65 4.15 -6.18
N ALA A 54 -1.73 4.17 -5.20
CA ALA A 54 -2.07 3.86 -3.80
C ALA A 54 -3.13 4.83 -3.26
N ALA A 55 -2.99 6.13 -3.53
CA ALA A 55 -3.96 7.15 -3.12
C ALA A 55 -5.35 6.90 -3.72
N ALA A 56 -5.44 6.49 -4.99
CA ALA A 56 -6.70 6.16 -5.64
C ALA A 56 -7.37 4.93 -5.00
N LEU A 57 -6.61 3.88 -4.68
CA LEU A 57 -7.13 2.66 -4.07
C LEU A 57 -7.51 2.82 -2.59
N THR A 58 -7.03 3.87 -1.93
CA THR A 58 -7.33 4.19 -0.52
C THR A 58 -8.28 5.37 -0.35
N GLY A 59 -8.63 6.05 -1.45
CA GLY A 59 -9.45 7.26 -1.45
C GLY A 59 -8.75 8.47 -0.82
N LEU A 60 -7.43 8.48 -0.79
CA LEU A 60 -6.61 9.56 -0.20
C LEU A 60 -5.98 10.45 -1.30
N MET A 61 -6.81 10.81 -2.28
CA MET A 61 -6.35 11.64 -3.40
C MET A 61 -5.91 13.04 -2.92
N PRO A 62 -4.81 13.59 -3.47
CA PRO A 62 -4.40 14.96 -3.19
C PRO A 62 -5.52 15.96 -3.54
N PRO A 63 -5.67 17.06 -2.76
CA PRO A 63 -6.60 18.13 -3.09
C PRO A 63 -6.31 18.69 -4.51
N GLY A 64 -7.39 18.96 -5.27
CA GLY A 64 -7.28 19.45 -6.64
C GLY A 64 -7.02 18.37 -7.70
N SER A 65 -7.07 17.09 -7.33
CA SER A 65 -7.01 15.98 -8.28
C SER A 65 -8.28 15.91 -9.13
N ARG A 66 -8.11 15.79 -10.45
CA ARG A 66 -9.19 15.48 -11.40
C ARG A 66 -9.07 14.02 -11.80
N VAL A 67 -10.06 13.22 -11.46
CA VAL A 67 -10.03 11.78 -11.66
C VAL A 67 -11.08 11.36 -12.68
N ARG A 68 -10.68 10.54 -13.65
CA ARG A 68 -11.56 9.83 -14.59
C ARG A 68 -11.27 8.34 -14.48
N GLY A 69 -12.15 7.52 -15.03
CA GLY A 69 -12.06 6.06 -14.91
C GLY A 69 -12.78 5.54 -13.68
N THR A 70 -12.52 4.28 -13.33
CA THR A 70 -13.24 3.60 -12.24
C THR A 70 -12.30 2.93 -11.25
N VAL A 71 -12.67 3.01 -9.98
CA VAL A 71 -12.01 2.32 -8.87
C VAL A 71 -13.00 1.33 -8.28
N HIS A 72 -12.59 0.07 -8.18
CA HIS A 72 -13.35 -0.98 -7.51
C HIS A 72 -12.58 -1.46 -6.29
N VAL A 73 -13.26 -1.56 -5.14
CA VAL A 73 -12.71 -2.09 -3.88
C VAL A 73 -13.79 -2.93 -3.21
N GLY A 74 -13.44 -4.16 -2.83
CA GLY A 74 -14.37 -5.06 -2.15
C GLY A 74 -15.66 -5.34 -2.94
N GLY A 75 -15.56 -5.42 -4.27
CA GLY A 75 -16.70 -5.63 -5.17
C GLY A 75 -17.59 -4.40 -5.42
N ARG A 76 -17.25 -3.23 -4.85
CA ARG A 76 -18.00 -1.96 -5.05
C ARG A 76 -17.21 -1.02 -5.94
N GLN A 77 -17.90 -0.40 -6.90
CA GLN A 77 -17.36 0.75 -7.63
C GLN A 77 -17.47 2.00 -6.75
N VAL A 78 -16.37 2.73 -6.62
CA VAL A 78 -16.27 3.94 -5.79
C VAL A 78 -15.68 5.09 -6.60
N ARG A 79 -16.20 6.28 -6.42
CA ARG A 79 -15.60 7.50 -6.97
C ARG A 79 -14.52 8.00 -6.02
N CYS A 80 -13.40 8.46 -6.56
CA CYS A 80 -12.29 8.96 -5.74
C CYS A 80 -12.64 10.20 -4.90
N ASP A 81 -13.66 10.96 -5.31
CA ASP A 81 -14.17 12.15 -4.63
C ASP A 81 -15.35 11.88 -3.66
N ASP A 82 -15.81 10.64 -3.55
CA ASP A 82 -16.88 10.25 -2.62
C ASP A 82 -16.32 9.92 -1.23
N GLU A 83 -16.02 10.96 -0.46
CA GLU A 83 -15.49 10.81 0.90
C GLU A 83 -16.40 10.02 1.83
N ARG A 84 -17.74 10.06 1.61
CA ARG A 84 -18.68 9.29 2.41
C ARG A 84 -18.50 7.79 2.18
N ALA A 85 -18.42 7.35 0.92
CA ALA A 85 -18.16 5.96 0.59
C ALA A 85 -16.80 5.49 1.10
N TRP A 86 -15.76 6.34 0.98
CA TRP A 86 -14.43 6.01 1.46
C TRP A 86 -14.34 5.86 2.98
N ARG A 87 -15.10 6.64 3.76
CA ARG A 87 -15.16 6.47 5.23
C ARG A 87 -15.72 5.11 5.65
N GLU A 88 -16.63 4.54 4.86
CA GLU A 88 -17.17 3.18 5.10
C GLU A 88 -16.16 2.09 4.74
N LEU A 89 -15.30 2.34 3.76
CA LEU A 89 -14.36 1.36 3.23
C LEU A 89 -13.02 1.34 3.96
N ARG A 90 -12.49 2.53 4.33
CA ARG A 90 -11.18 2.64 5.00
C ARG A 90 -11.17 1.88 6.32
N GLY A 91 -10.15 1.03 6.48
CA GLY A 91 -9.95 0.15 7.61
C GLY A 91 -10.83 -1.10 7.61
N ARG A 92 -12.00 -1.09 6.95
CA ARG A 92 -12.92 -2.24 6.89
C ARG A 92 -12.72 -3.07 5.62
N GLN A 93 -12.59 -2.42 4.47
CA GLN A 93 -12.39 -3.07 3.17
C GLN A 93 -11.00 -2.79 2.61
N VAL A 94 -10.44 -1.62 2.90
CA VAL A 94 -9.08 -1.25 2.48
C VAL A 94 -8.26 -0.77 3.66
N GLY A 95 -7.15 -1.45 3.92
CA GLY A 95 -6.09 -1.04 4.84
C GLY A 95 -4.96 -0.34 4.09
N SER A 96 -4.29 0.60 4.74
CA SER A 96 -3.16 1.32 4.17
C SER A 96 -1.97 1.29 5.13
N VAL A 97 -0.82 0.88 4.62
CA VAL A 97 0.47 0.95 5.32
C VAL A 97 1.28 2.07 4.68
N PRO A 98 1.50 3.18 5.38
CA PRO A 98 2.19 4.34 4.81
C PRO A 98 3.70 4.12 4.74
N GLN A 99 4.36 4.86 3.85
CA GLN A 99 5.82 4.86 3.69
C GLN A 99 6.54 5.28 4.98
N SER A 100 6.03 6.30 5.67
CA SER A 100 6.63 6.83 6.90
C SER A 100 5.77 6.50 8.12
N ALA A 101 5.88 5.28 8.62
CA ALA A 101 5.12 4.82 9.78
C ALA A 101 5.41 5.65 11.04
N SER A 102 6.65 6.08 11.25
CA SER A 102 7.06 6.86 12.43
C SER A 102 6.32 8.20 12.58
N THR A 103 5.92 8.81 11.45
CA THR A 103 5.17 10.08 11.44
C THR A 103 3.65 9.90 11.34
N SER A 104 3.17 8.66 11.24
CA SER A 104 1.74 8.37 11.07
C SER A 104 0.97 8.32 12.38
N PHE A 105 1.68 8.30 13.51
CA PHE A 105 1.09 8.25 14.85
C PHE A 105 1.19 9.59 15.56
N THR A 106 0.20 9.88 16.41
CA THR A 106 0.18 11.06 17.26
C THR A 106 1.28 10.95 18.34
N PRO A 107 2.31 11.83 18.35
CA PRO A 107 3.50 11.63 19.16
C PRO A 107 3.29 11.69 20.67
N VAL A 108 2.21 12.36 21.12
CA VAL A 108 1.86 12.55 22.54
C VAL A 108 0.86 11.53 23.08
N ARG A 109 0.60 10.47 22.31
CA ARG A 109 -0.31 9.38 22.72
C ARG A 109 0.44 8.05 22.65
N THR A 110 0.16 7.13 23.58
CA THR A 110 0.72 5.78 23.53
C THR A 110 0.19 5.00 22.34
N ILE A 111 0.97 4.02 21.89
CA ILE A 111 0.57 3.13 20.79
C ILE A 111 -0.72 2.38 21.13
N GLY A 112 -0.84 1.86 22.36
CA GLY A 112 -2.03 1.15 22.81
C GLY A 112 -3.28 2.01 22.75
N SER A 113 -3.20 3.30 23.15
CA SER A 113 -4.35 4.20 23.08
C SER A 113 -4.80 4.48 21.65
N GLN A 114 -3.87 4.55 20.71
CA GLN A 114 -4.17 4.80 19.29
C GLN A 114 -4.72 3.54 18.62
N LEU A 115 -4.15 2.36 18.90
CA LEU A 115 -4.68 1.08 18.41
C LEU A 115 -6.08 0.79 18.99
N ALA A 116 -6.33 1.13 20.28
CA ALA A 116 -7.65 1.00 20.88
C ALA A 116 -8.70 1.88 20.17
N GLU A 117 -8.33 3.11 19.79
CA GLU A 117 -9.20 3.98 19.01
C GLU A 117 -9.49 3.38 17.61
N VAL A 118 -8.47 2.82 16.94
CA VAL A 118 -8.65 2.13 15.65
C VAL A 118 -9.61 0.96 15.80
N CYS A 119 -9.41 0.09 16.81
CA CYS A 119 -10.30 -1.02 17.08
C CYS A 119 -11.75 -0.56 17.32
N ALA A 120 -11.94 0.46 18.16
CA ALA A 120 -13.26 0.99 18.46
C ALA A 120 -13.98 1.57 17.22
N ARG A 121 -13.25 2.29 16.34
CA ARG A 121 -13.82 2.84 15.09
C ARG A 121 -14.18 1.79 14.05
N LEU A 122 -13.46 0.67 14.06
CA LEU A 122 -13.66 -0.43 13.10
C LEU A 122 -14.58 -1.54 13.65
N ASP A 123 -15.06 -1.42 14.89
CA ASP A 123 -15.79 -2.47 15.63
C ASP A 123 -15.00 -3.80 15.64
N SER A 124 -13.66 -3.68 15.78
CA SER A 124 -12.76 -4.83 15.78
C SER A 124 -12.89 -5.60 17.10
N ASP A 125 -12.92 -6.92 17.01
CA ASP A 125 -12.90 -7.86 18.15
C ASP A 125 -11.48 -8.01 18.76
N ARG A 126 -10.47 -7.39 18.15
CA ARG A 126 -9.07 -7.47 18.60
C ARG A 126 -8.75 -6.38 19.62
N THR A 127 -7.89 -6.74 20.57
CA THR A 127 -7.28 -5.78 21.49
C THR A 127 -5.96 -5.23 20.92
N PRO A 128 -5.47 -4.07 21.40
CA PRO A 128 -4.15 -3.53 21.03
C PRO A 128 -3.01 -4.53 21.24
N GLY A 129 -3.05 -5.29 22.34
CA GLY A 129 -2.05 -6.32 22.63
C GLY A 129 -2.08 -7.46 21.61
N GLN A 130 -3.27 -7.90 21.20
CA GLN A 130 -3.41 -8.93 20.15
C GLN A 130 -2.93 -8.42 18.78
N LEU A 131 -3.19 -7.16 18.44
CA LEU A 131 -2.68 -6.53 17.23
C LEU A 131 -1.15 -6.47 17.24
N CYS A 132 -0.54 -6.05 18.35
CA CYS A 132 0.92 -6.06 18.50
C CYS A 132 1.50 -7.48 18.38
N ALA A 133 0.89 -8.45 19.04
CA ALA A 133 1.34 -9.85 18.97
C ALA A 133 1.28 -10.42 17.56
N ALA A 134 0.24 -10.08 16.77
CA ALA A 134 0.08 -10.52 15.38
C ALA A 134 1.19 -10.04 14.45
N VAL A 135 1.89 -8.95 14.81
CA VAL A 135 3.04 -8.43 14.07
C VAL A 135 4.37 -8.65 14.80
N ALA A 136 4.43 -9.66 15.66
CA ALA A 136 5.61 -10.04 16.43
C ALA A 136 6.21 -8.89 17.26
N LEU A 137 5.38 -8.02 17.83
CA LEU A 137 5.78 -6.99 18.77
C LEU A 137 5.55 -7.46 20.22
N PRO A 138 6.49 -7.17 21.15
CA PRO A 138 6.32 -7.54 22.55
C PRO A 138 5.17 -6.74 23.20
N PRO A 139 4.49 -7.33 24.22
CA PRO A 139 3.29 -6.73 24.82
C PRO A 139 3.47 -5.30 25.35
N HIS A 140 4.64 -4.98 25.89
CA HIS A 140 4.91 -3.66 26.47
C HIS A 140 4.96 -2.51 25.43
N VAL A 141 4.92 -2.83 24.13
CA VAL A 141 4.88 -1.80 23.07
C VAL A 141 3.61 -0.95 23.14
N VAL A 142 2.52 -1.49 23.67
CA VAL A 142 1.26 -0.73 23.83
C VAL A 142 1.42 0.48 24.76
N ASP A 143 2.36 0.42 25.70
CA ASP A 143 2.62 1.49 26.66
C ASP A 143 3.63 2.53 26.15
N ARG A 144 4.28 2.26 24.99
CA ARG A 144 5.27 3.15 24.39
C ARG A 144 4.63 4.28 23.60
N TYR A 145 5.34 5.38 23.51
CA TYR A 145 5.05 6.47 22.60
C TYR A 145 5.73 6.24 21.23
N PRO A 146 5.23 6.84 20.13
CA PRO A 146 5.81 6.65 18.80
C PRO A 146 7.31 6.93 18.70
N HIS A 147 7.81 7.95 19.40
CA HIS A 147 9.22 8.33 19.41
C HIS A 147 10.13 7.35 20.18
N GLU A 148 9.58 6.41 20.93
CA GLU A 148 10.33 5.36 21.63
C GLU A 148 10.46 4.08 20.81
N LEU A 149 9.89 4.05 19.59
CA LEU A 149 9.94 2.89 18.70
C LEU A 149 11.10 2.99 17.71
N SER A 150 11.73 1.86 17.40
CA SER A 150 12.57 1.77 16.22
C SER A 150 11.75 1.89 14.93
N GLY A 151 12.38 2.21 13.81
CA GLY A 151 11.69 2.27 12.51
C GLY A 151 10.93 1.00 12.17
N GLY A 152 11.56 -0.17 12.36
CA GLY A 152 10.91 -1.47 12.14
C GLY A 152 9.77 -1.77 13.12
N MET A 153 9.84 -1.28 14.37
CA MET A 153 8.72 -1.39 15.31
C MET A 153 7.56 -0.50 14.88
N ALA A 154 7.83 0.76 14.52
CA ALA A 154 6.80 1.68 14.03
C ALA A 154 6.10 1.14 12.78
N GLN A 155 6.86 0.56 11.84
CA GLN A 155 6.30 -0.06 10.65
C GLN A 155 5.39 -1.25 10.98
N ARG A 156 5.78 -2.10 11.91
CA ARG A 156 4.95 -3.22 12.37
C ARG A 156 3.68 -2.73 13.07
N VAL A 157 3.74 -1.65 13.86
CA VAL A 157 2.54 -1.05 14.45
C VAL A 157 1.61 -0.50 13.37
N ALA A 158 2.15 0.13 12.30
CA ALA A 158 1.33 0.61 11.18
C ALA A 158 0.63 -0.54 10.44
N ILE A 159 1.32 -1.67 10.24
CA ILE A 159 0.71 -2.88 9.67
C ILE A 159 -0.38 -3.43 10.61
N ALA A 160 -0.11 -3.49 11.93
CA ALA A 160 -1.09 -3.91 12.92
C ALA A 160 -2.37 -3.07 12.88
N ALA A 161 -2.21 -1.74 12.78
CA ALA A 161 -3.33 -0.81 12.64
C ALA A 161 -4.09 -1.01 11.32
N ALA A 162 -3.38 -1.21 10.21
CA ALA A 162 -3.98 -1.45 8.89
C ALA A 162 -4.78 -2.77 8.84
N LEU A 163 -4.36 -3.79 9.60
CA LEU A 163 -5.00 -5.10 9.67
C LEU A 163 -6.08 -5.20 10.76
N ALA A 164 -6.30 -4.15 11.56
CA ALA A 164 -7.24 -4.19 12.69
C ALA A 164 -8.67 -4.55 12.27
N GLY A 165 -9.13 -4.03 11.12
CA GLY A 165 -10.46 -4.31 10.56
C GLY A 165 -10.52 -5.52 9.63
N ARG A 166 -9.45 -6.31 9.50
CA ARG A 166 -9.35 -7.45 8.54
C ARG A 166 -9.76 -7.06 7.11
N PRO A 167 -9.10 -6.04 6.53
CA PRO A 167 -9.50 -5.54 5.22
C PRO A 167 -9.29 -6.58 4.12
N GLY A 168 -10.19 -6.60 3.12
CA GLY A 168 -10.04 -7.45 1.93
C GLY A 168 -8.96 -6.95 0.96
N VAL A 169 -8.49 -5.70 1.14
CA VAL A 169 -7.40 -5.07 0.36
C VAL A 169 -6.40 -4.42 1.31
N LEU A 170 -5.12 -4.67 1.10
CA LEU A 170 -4.04 -3.98 1.82
C LEU A 170 -3.13 -3.29 0.82
N VAL A 171 -2.96 -1.98 0.97
CA VAL A 171 -2.05 -1.18 0.15
C VAL A 171 -0.87 -0.76 0.99
N ALA A 172 0.34 -1.16 0.60
CA ALA A 172 1.57 -0.85 1.30
C ALA A 172 2.52 -0.06 0.39
N ASP A 173 2.76 1.20 0.73
CA ASP A 173 3.66 2.08 -0.02
C ASP A 173 5.04 2.08 0.65
N GLU A 174 6.05 1.54 -0.05
CA GLU A 174 7.45 1.42 0.39
C GLU A 174 7.61 0.85 1.81
N PRO A 175 6.98 -0.31 2.14
CA PRO A 175 6.84 -0.77 3.53
C PRO A 175 8.15 -1.17 4.20
N THR A 176 9.22 -1.39 3.43
CA THR A 176 10.55 -1.80 3.93
C THR A 176 11.60 -0.71 3.80
N SER A 177 11.23 0.48 3.31
CA SER A 177 12.15 1.61 3.14
C SER A 177 12.88 1.95 4.45
N ALA A 178 14.20 2.09 4.37
CA ALA A 178 15.07 2.40 5.50
C ALA A 178 15.08 1.37 6.66
N LEU A 179 14.67 0.12 6.42
CA LEU A 179 14.77 -0.97 7.38
C LEU A 179 16.01 -1.82 7.11
N ASP A 180 16.55 -2.41 8.18
CA ASP A 180 17.56 -3.46 8.05
C ASP A 180 16.95 -4.74 7.43
N PRO A 181 17.79 -5.65 6.90
CA PRO A 181 17.33 -6.84 6.18
C PRO A 181 16.41 -7.76 7.01
N ASP A 182 16.64 -7.88 8.32
CA ASP A 182 15.86 -8.78 9.19
C ASP A 182 14.45 -8.20 9.42
N ASN A 183 14.35 -6.90 9.69
CA ASN A 183 13.07 -6.21 9.79
C ASN A 183 12.33 -6.21 8.45
N ALA A 184 13.03 -5.98 7.33
CA ALA A 184 12.42 -6.05 6.00
C ALA A 184 11.83 -7.44 5.72
N ALA A 185 12.57 -8.52 6.00
CA ALA A 185 12.10 -9.89 5.82
C ALA A 185 10.85 -10.20 6.67
N LEU A 186 10.78 -9.65 7.88
CA LEU A 186 9.60 -9.80 8.73
C LEU A 186 8.38 -9.05 8.16
N ILE A 187 8.58 -7.83 7.65
CA ILE A 187 7.51 -7.06 6.99
C ILE A 187 6.96 -7.82 5.77
N TRP A 188 7.84 -8.35 4.93
CA TRP A 188 7.41 -9.15 3.77
C TRP A 188 6.57 -10.35 4.17
N ARG A 189 6.98 -11.08 5.22
CA ARG A 189 6.17 -12.19 5.75
C ARG A 189 4.79 -11.74 6.21
N LEU A 190 4.71 -10.65 6.98
CA LEU A 190 3.43 -10.13 7.46
C LEU A 190 2.48 -9.75 6.31
N LEU A 191 3.00 -9.22 5.21
CA LEU A 191 2.22 -8.93 4.02
C LEU A 191 1.80 -10.20 3.28
N GLY A 192 2.69 -11.19 3.19
CA GLY A 192 2.38 -12.53 2.66
C GLY A 192 1.33 -13.27 3.48
N ASP A 193 1.40 -13.19 4.81
CA ASP A 193 0.42 -13.77 5.73
C ASP A 193 -0.96 -13.13 5.52
N ALA A 194 -1.02 -11.79 5.37
CA ALA A 194 -2.26 -11.09 5.06
C ALA A 194 -2.88 -11.54 3.72
N ALA A 195 -2.05 -11.79 2.71
CA ALA A 195 -2.51 -12.36 1.44
C ALA A 195 -3.02 -13.79 1.63
N SER A 196 -2.30 -14.63 2.36
CA SER A 196 -2.70 -16.02 2.67
C SER A 196 -4.02 -16.09 3.45
N ASP A 197 -4.32 -15.08 4.27
CA ASP A 197 -5.59 -14.89 4.97
C ASP A 197 -6.73 -14.39 4.04
N GLY A 198 -6.43 -14.16 2.75
CA GLY A 198 -7.40 -13.83 1.71
C GLY A 198 -7.41 -12.38 1.25
N ALA A 199 -6.64 -11.49 1.84
CA ALA A 199 -6.54 -10.11 1.37
C ALA A 199 -5.83 -10.03 0.01
N GLY A 200 -6.26 -9.11 -0.86
CA GLY A 200 -5.44 -8.68 -2.00
C GLY A 200 -4.42 -7.65 -1.53
N VAL A 201 -3.15 -7.94 -1.68
CA VAL A 201 -2.08 -7.05 -1.19
C VAL A 201 -1.40 -6.35 -2.37
N LEU A 202 -1.47 -5.02 -2.41
CA LEU A 202 -0.69 -4.20 -3.32
C LEU A 202 0.52 -3.64 -2.59
N VAL A 203 1.71 -3.95 -3.07
CA VAL A 203 2.97 -3.41 -2.55
C VAL A 203 3.59 -2.49 -3.58
N ILE A 204 3.86 -1.25 -3.21
CA ILE A 204 4.70 -0.35 -3.99
C ILE A 204 6.11 -0.44 -3.43
N THR A 205 7.09 -0.79 -4.24
CA THR A 205 8.47 -0.86 -3.80
C THR A 205 9.45 -0.67 -4.95
N HIS A 206 10.63 -0.19 -4.63
CA HIS A 206 11.82 -0.22 -5.47
C HIS A 206 12.84 -1.28 -5.00
N ASP A 207 12.62 -1.92 -3.84
CA ASP A 207 13.48 -2.97 -3.28
C ASP A 207 13.05 -4.37 -3.77
N MET A 208 13.11 -4.57 -5.08
CA MET A 208 12.84 -5.87 -5.70
C MET A 208 13.73 -7.00 -5.16
N PRO A 209 15.04 -6.80 -4.89
CA PRO A 209 15.88 -7.85 -4.33
C PRO A 209 15.36 -8.40 -3.00
N SER A 210 14.92 -7.53 -2.10
CA SER A 210 14.37 -7.92 -0.80
C SER A 210 13.04 -8.67 -0.95
N LEU A 211 12.15 -8.16 -1.80
CA LEU A 211 10.86 -8.79 -2.10
C LEU A 211 11.02 -10.18 -2.70
N LEU A 212 11.94 -10.34 -3.66
CA LEU A 212 12.22 -11.64 -4.30
C LEU A 212 12.82 -12.66 -3.32
N ARG A 213 13.75 -12.23 -2.45
CA ARG A 213 14.30 -13.10 -1.40
C ARG A 213 13.23 -13.58 -0.43
N ALA A 214 12.23 -12.76 -0.16
CA ALA A 214 11.12 -13.12 0.73
C ALA A 214 10.14 -14.13 0.10
N ALA A 215 10.17 -14.31 -1.23
CA ALA A 215 9.34 -15.26 -1.99
C ALA A 215 7.82 -15.11 -1.74
N VAL A 216 7.35 -13.88 -1.50
CA VAL A 216 5.93 -13.61 -1.21
C VAL A 216 5.19 -12.95 -2.38
N CYS A 217 5.90 -12.53 -3.42
CA CYS A 217 5.33 -11.85 -4.58
C CYS A 217 4.75 -12.84 -5.59
N ASP A 218 3.49 -12.66 -5.95
CA ASP A 218 2.79 -13.48 -6.95
C ASP A 218 2.76 -12.81 -8.33
N ASP A 219 2.42 -11.52 -8.35
CA ASP A 219 2.22 -10.73 -9.57
C ASP A 219 3.06 -9.46 -9.53
N VAL A 220 3.47 -8.99 -10.70
CA VAL A 220 4.20 -7.73 -10.86
C VAL A 220 3.47 -6.87 -11.89
N ALA A 221 3.17 -5.64 -11.51
CA ALA A 221 2.72 -4.58 -12.41
C ALA A 221 3.88 -3.60 -12.64
N VAL A 222 4.28 -3.43 -13.88
CA VAL A 222 5.37 -2.52 -14.29
C VAL A 222 4.77 -1.21 -14.73
N MET A 223 5.20 -0.12 -14.11
CA MET A 223 4.68 1.22 -14.36
C MET A 223 5.76 2.18 -14.86
N ALA A 224 5.45 2.94 -15.89
CA ALA A 224 6.29 4.02 -16.40
C ALA A 224 5.43 5.21 -16.84
N ARG A 225 5.92 6.42 -16.56
CA ARG A 225 5.33 7.68 -17.06
C ARG A 225 3.81 7.77 -16.92
N GLY A 226 3.28 7.37 -15.76
CA GLY A 226 1.85 7.47 -15.45
C GLY A 226 0.99 6.31 -15.95
N THR A 227 1.55 5.31 -16.62
CA THR A 227 0.81 4.18 -17.23
C THR A 227 1.35 2.85 -16.72
N VAL A 228 0.47 1.86 -16.50
CA VAL A 228 0.87 0.47 -16.27
C VAL A 228 1.13 -0.18 -17.63
N LEU A 229 2.39 -0.50 -17.89
CA LEU A 229 2.83 -1.08 -19.16
C LEU A 229 2.47 -2.56 -19.28
N SER A 230 2.58 -3.29 -18.16
CA SER A 230 2.26 -4.71 -18.08
C SER A 230 1.89 -5.11 -16.66
N GLN A 231 1.06 -6.13 -16.54
CA GLN A 231 0.83 -6.85 -15.30
C GLN A 231 0.81 -8.34 -15.62
N ALA A 232 1.68 -9.11 -14.95
CA ALA A 232 1.83 -10.54 -15.18
C ALA A 232 2.27 -11.24 -13.89
N THR A 233 2.33 -12.58 -13.90
CA THR A 233 2.93 -13.33 -12.80
C THR A 233 4.40 -12.95 -12.62
N LEU A 234 4.93 -13.12 -11.41
CA LEU A 234 6.36 -12.88 -11.17
C LEU A 234 7.24 -13.68 -12.14
N SER A 235 6.91 -14.96 -12.38
CA SER A 235 7.66 -15.83 -13.30
C SER A 235 7.69 -15.27 -14.72
N ASP A 236 6.53 -14.85 -15.24
CA ASP A 236 6.44 -14.29 -16.59
C ASP A 236 7.18 -12.94 -16.69
N THR A 237 7.11 -12.13 -15.62
CA THR A 237 7.80 -10.83 -15.58
C THR A 237 9.32 -11.01 -15.57
N LEU A 238 9.84 -11.97 -14.82
CA LEU A 238 11.28 -12.26 -14.77
C LEU A 238 11.84 -12.78 -16.12
N THR A 239 11.00 -13.39 -16.95
CA THR A 239 11.35 -13.88 -18.30
C THR A 239 10.95 -12.91 -19.41
N SER A 240 10.44 -11.73 -19.07
CA SER A 240 10.01 -10.73 -20.04
C SER A 240 11.15 -10.29 -20.97
N ALA A 241 10.87 -10.19 -22.25
CA ALA A 241 11.81 -9.65 -23.26
C ALA A 241 11.75 -8.11 -23.36
N ASP A 242 10.85 -7.46 -22.63
CA ASP A 242 10.73 -6.00 -22.65
C ASP A 242 11.97 -5.34 -22.02
N PRO A 243 12.69 -4.46 -22.77
CA PRO A 243 13.93 -3.86 -22.29
C PRO A 243 13.76 -3.00 -21.03
N TYR A 244 12.61 -2.32 -20.88
CA TYR A 244 12.36 -1.50 -19.69
C TYR A 244 12.16 -2.39 -18.45
N THR A 245 11.36 -3.43 -18.58
CA THR A 245 11.16 -4.43 -17.51
C THR A 245 12.48 -5.10 -17.13
N GLN A 246 13.29 -5.50 -18.10
CA GLN A 246 14.62 -6.06 -17.85
C GLN A 246 15.55 -5.07 -17.14
N ALA A 247 15.59 -3.81 -17.56
CA ALA A 247 16.40 -2.79 -16.91
C ALA A 247 15.96 -2.53 -15.47
N LEU A 248 14.66 -2.52 -15.23
CA LEU A 248 14.07 -2.33 -13.89
C LEU A 248 14.36 -3.51 -12.96
N LEU A 249 14.30 -4.74 -13.50
CA LEU A 249 14.58 -5.97 -12.76
C LEU A 249 16.07 -6.36 -12.81
N GLY A 250 16.80 -5.96 -13.84
CA GLY A 250 18.21 -6.27 -14.07
C GLY A 250 19.18 -5.66 -13.06
N THR A 251 18.74 -4.65 -12.32
CA THR A 251 19.40 -4.21 -11.08
C THR A 251 19.31 -5.28 -9.97
N VAL A 252 18.60 -6.37 -10.21
CA VAL A 252 18.37 -7.48 -9.27
C VAL A 252 19.26 -8.69 -9.57
N ALA A 253 19.83 -8.77 -10.79
CA ALA A 253 20.61 -9.91 -11.24
C ALA A 253 22.13 -9.65 -11.12
N VAL A 254 22.63 -9.45 -9.88
CA VAL A 254 24.04 -9.64 -9.51
C VAL A 254 24.13 -10.24 -8.12
#